data_22679d763bc5a2d6c6b073d5f44c37ef
#
_entry.id   22679d763bc5a2d6c6b073d5f44c37ef
#
_cell.length_a   1.000
_cell.length_b   1.000
_cell.length_c   1.000
_cell.angle_alpha   90.00
_cell.angle_beta   90.00
_cell.angle_gamma   90.00
#
_symmetry.space_group_name_H-M   'P 1'
#
loop_
_entity.id
_entity.type
_entity.pdbx_description
1 polymer ?
#
loop_
_entity_poly.entity_id
_entity_poly.type
_entity_poly.pdbx_seq_one_letter_code
_entity_poly.pdbx_strand_id
1 'polypeptide(L)'
;ALRESPLLRGVTEVRSALVGLEFDEASARVTLEDGRRLTCQIVIGADGSQSVARQLAGIGRSGWAYDQTAVVAHLRTGQPHRESAWQRFLPNGPLAFLPLQDGRVSLVWSTTPDEAASLQAASEAEFSERVSIASDHVLGQVTLASGRAGFPLALWHARAYVQPRLALVGDAAHTIHPLAGQGVNLGFLDCASLVQVLAAASAKGEELHGLRVLRRYERWRRSENAVV
;
A
#
# COMPACT_ATOMS: atom_id res chain seq x y z
N ALA A 1 10.58 -9.43 -11.79
CA ALA A 1 9.64 -10.56 -11.88
C ALA A 1 8.28 -10.16 -12.48
N LEU A 2 7.46 -9.28 -11.84
CA LEU A 2 6.14 -8.89 -12.42
C LEU A 2 6.29 -8.17 -13.77
N ARG A 3 7.26 -7.25 -13.93
CA ARG A 3 7.49 -6.50 -15.17
C ARG A 3 7.93 -7.38 -16.35
N GLU A 4 8.47 -8.54 -16.09
CA GLU A 4 8.93 -9.52 -17.10
C GLU A 4 7.85 -10.57 -17.43
N SER A 5 6.68 -10.46 -16.82
CA SER A 5 5.59 -11.40 -17.02
C SER A 5 5.07 -11.37 -18.47
N PRO A 6 4.90 -12.53 -19.12
CA PRO A 6 4.27 -12.60 -20.43
C PRO A 6 2.84 -12.03 -20.45
N LEU A 7 2.18 -11.95 -19.30
CA LEU A 7 0.83 -11.38 -19.14
C LEU A 7 0.80 -9.86 -19.37
N LEU A 8 1.97 -9.18 -19.33
CA LEU A 8 2.08 -7.75 -19.63
C LEU A 8 2.30 -7.44 -21.12
N ARG A 9 2.20 -8.44 -22.01
CA ARG A 9 2.25 -8.19 -23.44
C ARG A 9 1.08 -7.28 -23.84
N GLY A 10 1.39 -6.17 -24.52
CA GLY A 10 0.41 -5.15 -24.91
C GLY A 10 0.20 -4.04 -23.85
N VAL A 11 0.82 -4.12 -22.69
CA VAL A 11 0.86 -3.02 -21.72
C VAL A 11 1.97 -2.05 -22.10
N THR A 12 1.61 -0.77 -22.27
CA THR A 12 2.59 0.31 -22.48
C THR A 12 3.01 0.88 -21.13
N GLU A 13 4.29 0.75 -20.76
CA GLU A 13 4.84 1.39 -19.57
C GLU A 13 5.22 2.85 -19.91
N VAL A 14 4.67 3.78 -19.12
CA VAL A 14 4.96 5.22 -19.23
C VAL A 14 5.54 5.68 -17.89
N ARG A 15 6.82 6.14 -17.91
CA ARG A 15 7.52 6.62 -16.72
C ARG A 15 7.43 8.14 -16.65
N SER A 16 6.34 8.65 -16.10
CA SER A 16 6.12 10.06 -15.85
C SER A 16 5.04 10.22 -14.79
N ALA A 17 5.12 11.26 -13.98
CA ALA A 17 4.14 11.52 -12.93
C ALA A 17 2.81 12.03 -13.52
N LEU A 18 1.71 11.65 -12.88
CA LEU A 18 0.39 12.22 -13.16
C LEU A 18 0.32 13.62 -12.57
N VAL A 19 -0.02 14.62 -13.38
CA VAL A 19 -0.17 16.02 -12.95
C VAL A 19 -1.53 16.63 -13.28
N GLY A 20 -2.33 15.99 -14.14
CA GLY A 20 -3.67 16.47 -14.49
C GLY A 20 -4.61 15.33 -14.83
N LEU A 21 -5.88 15.47 -14.44
CA LEU A 21 -6.93 14.50 -14.67
C LEU A 21 -8.24 15.22 -14.94
N GLU A 22 -8.83 14.98 -16.11
CA GLU A 22 -10.09 15.54 -16.53
C GLU A 22 -11.02 14.44 -17.01
N PHE A 23 -12.30 14.58 -16.76
CA PHE A 23 -13.33 13.64 -17.18
C PHE A 23 -14.41 14.38 -17.98
N ASP A 24 -14.81 13.82 -19.10
CA ASP A 24 -15.99 14.23 -19.86
C ASP A 24 -16.88 13.02 -20.19
N GLU A 25 -17.95 13.26 -20.94
CA GLU A 25 -18.89 12.18 -21.33
C GLU A 25 -18.24 11.13 -22.22
N ALA A 26 -17.26 11.51 -23.05
CA ALA A 26 -16.63 10.62 -24.02
C ALA A 26 -15.39 9.89 -23.44
N SER A 27 -14.60 10.55 -22.57
CA SER A 27 -13.28 10.04 -22.19
C SER A 27 -12.80 10.55 -20.85
N ALA A 28 -11.71 9.95 -20.35
CA ALA A 28 -10.83 10.52 -19.35
C ALA A 28 -9.54 11.02 -20.02
N ARG A 29 -9.09 12.19 -19.67
CA ARG A 29 -7.82 12.79 -20.12
C ARG A 29 -6.84 12.86 -18.97
N VAL A 30 -5.67 12.28 -19.18
CA VAL A 30 -4.57 12.23 -18.24
C VAL A 30 -3.44 13.11 -18.77
N THR A 31 -2.98 14.07 -17.97
CA THR A 31 -1.80 14.90 -18.29
C THR A 31 -0.64 14.42 -17.43
N LEU A 32 0.50 14.18 -18.07
CA LEU A 32 1.74 13.76 -17.43
C LEU A 32 2.71 14.94 -17.27
N GLU A 33 3.63 14.82 -16.31
CA GLU A 33 4.63 15.85 -16.00
C GLU A 33 5.53 16.20 -17.20
N ASP A 34 5.80 15.24 -18.08
CA ASP A 34 6.58 15.43 -19.31
C ASP A 34 5.77 16.09 -20.47
N GLY A 35 4.56 16.54 -20.18
CA GLY A 35 3.67 17.21 -21.13
C GLY A 35 2.83 16.28 -22.01
N ARG A 36 3.03 14.96 -21.96
CA ARG A 36 2.20 14.00 -22.72
C ARG A 36 0.77 14.01 -22.18
N ARG A 37 -0.17 13.86 -23.11
CA ARG A 37 -1.59 13.70 -22.80
C ARG A 37 -2.08 12.34 -23.31
N LEU A 38 -2.76 11.61 -22.44
CA LEU A 38 -3.32 10.31 -22.75
C LEU A 38 -4.85 10.40 -22.64
N THR A 39 -5.53 9.75 -23.58
CA THR A 39 -6.99 9.61 -23.55
C THR A 39 -7.35 8.16 -23.32
N CYS A 40 -8.24 7.89 -22.38
CA CYS A 40 -8.65 6.54 -22.03
C CYS A 40 -10.14 6.49 -21.65
N GLN A 41 -10.70 5.29 -21.59
CA GLN A 41 -12.08 5.07 -21.15
C GLN A 41 -12.22 5.09 -19.64
N ILE A 42 -11.21 4.57 -18.93
CA ILE A 42 -11.19 4.46 -17.48
C ILE A 42 -9.78 4.68 -16.95
N VAL A 43 -9.66 5.36 -15.82
CA VAL A 43 -8.44 5.52 -15.04
C VAL A 43 -8.54 4.64 -13.79
N ILE A 44 -7.46 3.93 -13.46
CA ILE A 44 -7.34 3.18 -12.21
C ILE A 44 -6.24 3.82 -11.38
N GLY A 45 -6.61 4.46 -10.28
CA GLY A 45 -5.68 5.06 -9.32
C GLY A 45 -5.15 3.98 -8.37
N ALA A 46 -3.86 3.64 -8.51
CA ALA A 46 -3.14 2.66 -7.69
C ALA A 46 -1.84 3.26 -7.16
N ASP A 47 -1.84 4.57 -6.88
CA ASP A 47 -0.69 5.43 -6.63
C ASP A 47 -0.44 5.69 -5.13
N GLY A 48 -0.95 4.79 -4.27
CA GLY A 48 -0.62 4.74 -2.85
C GLY A 48 -1.41 5.73 -1.97
N SER A 49 -1.05 5.79 -0.70
CA SER A 49 -1.78 6.55 0.33
C SER A 49 -1.87 8.05 0.06
N GLN A 50 -0.89 8.62 -0.65
CA GLN A 50 -0.86 10.02 -1.08
C GLN A 50 -1.42 10.23 -2.49
N SER A 51 -2.25 9.31 -2.98
CA SER A 51 -2.79 9.26 -4.34
C SER A 51 -3.08 10.63 -4.95
N VAL A 52 -2.36 10.95 -6.01
CA VAL A 52 -2.56 12.13 -6.85
C VAL A 52 -3.84 11.97 -7.67
N ALA A 53 -4.11 10.76 -8.17
CA ALA A 53 -5.35 10.46 -8.90
C ALA A 53 -6.59 10.76 -8.05
N ARG A 54 -6.59 10.36 -6.77
CA ARG A 54 -7.66 10.67 -5.82
C ARG A 54 -7.82 12.16 -5.60
N GLN A 55 -6.70 12.88 -5.40
CA GLN A 55 -6.70 14.32 -5.13
C GLN A 55 -7.22 15.13 -6.34
N LEU A 56 -6.71 14.82 -7.54
CA LEU A 56 -7.15 15.47 -8.79
C LEU A 56 -8.62 15.20 -9.10
N ALA A 57 -9.13 14.03 -8.70
CA ALA A 57 -10.55 13.70 -8.81
C ALA A 57 -11.43 14.38 -7.75
N GLY A 58 -10.86 15.15 -6.83
CA GLY A 58 -11.60 15.82 -5.77
C GLY A 58 -12.18 14.86 -4.70
N ILE A 59 -11.68 13.61 -4.64
CA ILE A 59 -12.15 12.62 -3.68
C ILE A 59 -11.43 12.84 -2.34
N GLY A 60 -12.17 13.30 -1.34
CA GLY A 60 -11.70 13.42 0.04
C GLY A 60 -11.48 12.06 0.70
N ARG A 61 -10.83 12.06 1.85
CA ARG A 61 -10.66 10.89 2.71
C ARG A 61 -11.21 11.14 4.11
N SER A 62 -11.55 10.07 4.82
CA SER A 62 -11.97 10.08 6.23
C SER A 62 -11.17 9.03 6.99
N GLY A 63 -10.94 9.27 8.27
CA GLY A 63 -10.15 8.37 9.13
C GLY A 63 -9.39 9.17 10.17
N TRP A 64 -8.38 8.56 10.75
CA TRP A 64 -7.54 9.15 11.81
C TRP A 64 -6.11 8.64 11.75
N ALA A 65 -5.19 9.39 12.34
CA ALA A 65 -3.84 8.93 12.64
C ALA A 65 -3.86 8.12 13.95
N TYR A 66 -3.01 7.09 14.03
CA TYR A 66 -2.92 6.25 15.23
C TYR A 66 -1.97 6.83 16.32
N ASP A 67 -1.32 7.96 16.06
CA ASP A 67 -0.23 8.49 16.89
C ASP A 67 0.89 7.47 17.07
N GLN A 68 1.17 6.73 16.04
CA GLN A 68 2.22 5.74 15.94
C GLN A 68 2.99 5.89 14.63
N THR A 69 4.26 5.46 14.66
CA THR A 69 5.14 5.40 13.50
C THR A 69 5.72 4.00 13.39
N ALA A 70 5.65 3.38 12.22
CA ALA A 70 6.35 2.13 11.94
C ALA A 70 7.78 2.44 11.51
N VAL A 71 8.77 1.93 12.26
CA VAL A 71 10.17 1.92 11.87
C VAL A 71 10.44 0.64 11.10
N VAL A 72 10.94 0.78 9.87
CA VAL A 72 11.22 -0.33 8.96
C VAL A 72 12.71 -0.37 8.64
N ALA A 73 13.30 -1.56 8.70
CA ALA A 73 14.70 -1.81 8.32
C ALA A 73 14.90 -3.27 7.92
N HIS A 74 15.96 -3.58 7.17
CA HIS A 74 16.39 -4.96 7.01
C HIS A 74 17.53 -5.27 7.99
N LEU A 75 17.48 -6.48 8.55
CA LEU A 75 18.43 -6.93 9.57
C LEU A 75 19.01 -8.30 9.20
N ARG A 76 20.29 -8.50 9.56
CA ARG A 76 20.86 -9.85 9.70
C ARG A 76 20.59 -10.34 11.10
N THR A 77 20.38 -11.63 11.27
CA THR A 77 20.02 -12.27 12.54
C THR A 77 21.11 -13.28 12.95
N GLY A 78 21.34 -13.41 14.25
CA GLY A 78 22.29 -14.38 14.80
C GLY A 78 21.81 -15.85 14.67
N GLN A 79 20.50 -16.05 14.52
CA GLN A 79 19.88 -17.35 14.29
C GLN A 79 19.01 -17.28 13.02
N PRO A 80 18.92 -18.40 12.26
CA PRO A 80 18.12 -18.42 11.04
C PRO A 80 16.63 -18.31 11.36
N HIS A 81 15.90 -17.51 10.58
CA HIS A 81 14.45 -17.29 10.73
C HIS A 81 13.59 -18.53 10.32
N ARG A 82 14.15 -19.52 9.62
CA ARG A 82 13.49 -20.77 9.21
C ARG A 82 12.16 -20.50 8.48
N GLU A 83 12.13 -19.48 7.61
CA GLU A 83 10.93 -19.04 6.85
C GLU A 83 9.73 -18.67 7.73
N SER A 84 9.97 -18.40 9.02
CA SER A 84 8.93 -18.02 9.98
C SER A 84 8.90 -16.51 10.20
N ALA A 85 7.70 -15.95 10.19
CA ALA A 85 7.45 -14.60 10.67
C ALA A 85 7.30 -14.62 12.19
N TRP A 86 7.90 -13.63 12.84
CA TRP A 86 7.83 -13.45 14.28
C TRP A 86 7.17 -12.13 14.61
N GLN A 87 6.31 -12.11 15.61
CA GLN A 87 5.67 -10.89 16.08
C GLN A 87 5.61 -10.88 17.60
N ARG A 88 5.91 -9.72 18.19
CA ARG A 88 5.77 -9.46 19.63
C ARG A 88 4.95 -8.20 19.82
N PHE A 89 3.96 -8.26 20.68
CA PHE A 89 3.18 -7.09 21.10
C PHE A 89 3.89 -6.42 22.29
N LEU A 90 4.32 -5.20 22.07
CA LEU A 90 4.94 -4.36 23.09
C LEU A 90 3.94 -3.29 23.55
N PRO A 91 4.17 -2.62 24.70
CA PRO A 91 3.22 -1.62 25.23
C PRO A 91 2.88 -0.49 24.23
N ASN A 92 3.84 -0.07 23.41
CA ASN A 92 3.67 1.03 22.46
C ASN A 92 3.33 0.57 21.03
N GLY A 93 3.21 -0.73 20.80
CA GLY A 93 2.87 -1.30 19.51
C GLY A 93 3.65 -2.57 19.16
N PRO A 94 3.28 -3.26 18.08
CA PRO A 94 3.91 -4.51 17.70
C PRO A 94 5.29 -4.31 17.05
N LEU A 95 6.18 -5.28 17.31
CA LEU A 95 7.41 -5.51 16.57
C LEU A 95 7.28 -6.79 15.79
N ALA A 96 7.57 -6.78 14.48
CA ALA A 96 7.53 -7.96 13.63
C ALA A 96 8.84 -8.15 12.86
N PHE A 97 9.27 -9.41 12.73
CA PHE A 97 10.29 -9.85 11.79
C PHE A 97 9.65 -10.65 10.67
N LEU A 98 9.82 -10.20 9.44
CA LEU A 98 9.31 -10.86 8.25
C LEU A 98 10.49 -11.49 7.49
N PRO A 99 10.46 -12.81 7.21
CA PRO A 99 11.57 -13.51 6.58
C PRO A 99 11.79 -13.03 5.13
N LEU A 100 13.05 -12.84 4.75
CA LEU A 100 13.46 -12.54 3.38
C LEU A 100 14.18 -13.75 2.78
N GLN A 101 14.10 -13.91 1.46
CA GLN A 101 14.69 -15.06 0.74
C GLN A 101 16.22 -15.16 0.89
N ASP A 102 16.90 -14.06 1.17
CA ASP A 102 18.35 -14.00 1.33
C ASP A 102 18.84 -14.24 2.78
N GLY A 103 17.97 -14.74 3.64
CA GLY A 103 18.26 -15.05 5.04
C GLY A 103 18.16 -13.86 6.01
N ARG A 104 17.95 -12.64 5.50
CA ARG A 104 17.67 -11.47 6.32
C ARG A 104 16.22 -11.47 6.79
N VAL A 105 15.90 -10.56 7.69
CA VAL A 105 14.52 -10.23 8.05
C VAL A 105 14.22 -8.76 7.74
N SER A 106 12.98 -8.47 7.38
CA SER A 106 12.45 -7.12 7.40
C SER A 106 11.84 -6.88 8.79
N LEU A 107 12.37 -5.88 9.50
CA LEU A 107 11.77 -5.35 10.72
C LEU A 107 10.62 -4.42 10.35
N VAL A 108 9.50 -4.57 11.06
CA VAL A 108 8.44 -3.56 11.15
C VAL A 108 8.13 -3.37 12.63
N TRP A 109 8.53 -2.24 13.18
CA TRP A 109 8.30 -1.92 14.60
C TRP A 109 7.41 -0.68 14.70
N SER A 110 6.15 -0.89 15.05
CA SER A 110 5.20 0.18 15.34
C SER A 110 5.40 0.66 16.76
N THR A 111 5.62 1.97 16.94
CA THR A 111 5.83 2.57 18.25
C THR A 111 5.41 4.04 18.27
N THR A 112 5.55 4.74 19.37
CA THR A 112 5.26 6.18 19.46
C THR A 112 6.14 7.00 18.51
N PRO A 113 5.70 8.19 18.04
CA PRO A 113 6.51 9.04 17.16
C PRO A 113 7.88 9.40 17.76
N ASP A 114 7.94 9.67 19.06
CA ASP A 114 9.18 10.02 19.76
C ASP A 114 10.16 8.85 19.81
N GLU A 115 9.66 7.67 20.16
CA GLU A 115 10.46 6.44 20.15
C GLU A 115 10.97 6.11 18.75
N ALA A 116 10.11 6.26 17.72
CA ALA A 116 10.49 6.05 16.33
C ALA A 116 11.57 7.04 15.87
N ALA A 117 11.46 8.30 16.24
CA ALA A 117 12.48 9.32 15.97
C ALA A 117 13.80 8.97 16.65
N SER A 118 13.76 8.56 17.92
CA SER A 118 14.93 8.08 18.66
C SER A 118 15.59 6.87 18.00
N LEU A 119 14.80 5.87 17.57
CA LEU A 119 15.29 4.69 16.84
C LEU A 119 15.95 5.06 15.51
N GLN A 120 15.41 6.04 14.80
CA GLN A 120 15.98 6.50 13.53
C GLN A 120 17.30 7.28 13.73
N ALA A 121 17.42 8.04 14.82
CA ALA A 121 18.60 8.83 15.14
C ALA A 121 19.73 8.01 15.79
N ALA A 122 19.41 6.86 16.39
CA ALA A 122 20.37 6.00 17.10
C ALA A 122 21.53 5.56 16.19
N SER A 123 22.71 5.26 16.76
CA SER A 123 23.77 4.57 16.02
C SER A 123 23.32 3.18 15.56
N GLU A 124 24.01 2.58 14.60
CA GLU A 124 23.70 1.22 14.13
C GLU A 124 23.80 0.19 15.26
N ALA A 125 24.79 0.32 16.11
CA ALA A 125 25.00 -0.57 17.26
C ALA A 125 23.87 -0.44 18.28
N GLU A 126 23.52 0.79 18.65
CA GLU A 126 22.43 1.07 19.59
C GLU A 126 21.07 0.60 19.05
N PHE A 127 20.78 0.88 17.77
CA PHE A 127 19.57 0.41 17.13
C PHE A 127 19.46 -1.12 17.16
N SER A 128 20.54 -1.80 16.77
CA SER A 128 20.61 -3.27 16.76
C SER A 128 20.39 -3.87 18.14
N GLU A 129 21.00 -3.27 19.16
CA GLU A 129 20.84 -3.70 20.56
C GLU A 129 19.40 -3.49 21.04
N ARG A 130 18.80 -2.31 20.79
CA ARG A 130 17.39 -2.03 21.16
C ARG A 130 16.43 -2.98 20.50
N VAL A 131 16.62 -3.31 19.21
CA VAL A 131 15.80 -4.29 18.48
C VAL A 131 15.99 -5.69 19.05
N SER A 132 17.23 -6.11 19.36
CA SER A 132 17.51 -7.42 19.96
C SER A 132 16.78 -7.59 21.28
N ILE A 133 16.85 -6.59 22.17
CA ILE A 133 16.16 -6.59 23.47
C ILE A 133 14.63 -6.59 23.25
N ALA A 134 14.11 -5.70 22.41
CA ALA A 134 12.68 -5.57 22.16
C ALA A 134 12.07 -6.84 21.58
N SER A 135 12.84 -7.60 20.78
CA SER A 135 12.43 -8.89 20.23
C SER A 135 12.65 -10.08 21.17
N ASP A 136 13.16 -9.85 22.40
CA ASP A 136 13.51 -10.89 23.35
C ASP A 136 14.55 -11.88 22.80
N HIS A 137 15.46 -11.39 21.97
CA HIS A 137 16.52 -12.16 21.32
C HIS A 137 16.02 -13.40 20.57
N VAL A 138 14.77 -13.43 20.11
CA VAL A 138 14.14 -14.60 19.47
C VAL A 138 14.91 -15.13 18.25
N LEU A 139 15.63 -14.25 17.55
CA LEU A 139 16.54 -14.60 16.44
C LEU A 139 18.02 -14.31 16.79
N GLY A 140 18.35 -14.27 18.10
CA GLY A 140 19.67 -13.89 18.57
C GLY A 140 19.95 -12.39 18.43
N GLN A 141 21.22 -12.02 18.48
CA GLN A 141 21.64 -10.66 18.16
C GLN A 141 21.33 -10.32 16.70
N VAL A 142 20.76 -9.12 16.50
CA VAL A 142 20.52 -8.64 15.14
C VAL A 142 21.50 -7.52 14.78
N THR A 143 21.78 -7.35 13.50
CA THR A 143 22.60 -6.25 12.98
C THR A 143 21.90 -5.56 11.81
N LEU A 144 22.02 -4.22 11.77
CA LEU A 144 21.42 -3.43 10.70
C LEU A 144 22.04 -3.80 9.35
N ALA A 145 21.21 -3.97 8.31
CA ALA A 145 21.62 -4.35 6.96
C ALA A 145 21.05 -3.42 5.86
N SER A 146 20.35 -2.35 6.24
CA SER A 146 19.81 -1.33 5.32
C SER A 146 19.68 0.02 6.03
N GLY A 147 19.30 1.06 5.30
CA GLY A 147 18.79 2.28 5.93
C GLY A 147 17.52 1.99 6.74
N ARG A 148 17.21 2.92 7.64
CA ARG A 148 15.97 2.92 8.44
C ARG A 148 14.99 3.93 7.86
N ALA A 149 13.71 3.58 7.82
CA ALA A 149 12.65 4.48 7.37
C ALA A 149 11.50 4.48 8.40
N GLY A 150 10.92 5.66 8.66
CA GLY A 150 9.76 5.84 9.52
C GLY A 150 8.53 6.17 8.70
N PHE A 151 7.42 5.47 8.97
CA PHE A 151 6.14 5.66 8.29
C PHE A 151 5.06 5.97 9.34
N PRO A 152 4.53 7.20 9.39
CA PRO A 152 3.38 7.51 10.25
C PRO A 152 2.20 6.61 9.92
N LEU A 153 1.60 6.03 10.96
CA LEU A 153 0.50 5.09 10.82
C LEU A 153 -0.85 5.79 10.92
N ALA A 154 -1.73 5.44 10.01
CA ALA A 154 -3.07 6.00 9.96
C ALA A 154 -4.06 5.01 9.33
N LEU A 155 -5.33 5.14 9.70
CA LEU A 155 -6.45 4.55 8.98
C LEU A 155 -7.08 5.64 8.13
N TRP A 156 -7.07 5.46 6.81
CA TRP A 156 -7.75 6.36 5.89
C TRP A 156 -8.58 5.57 4.89
N HIS A 157 -9.81 6.02 4.68
CA HIS A 157 -10.65 5.56 3.58
C HIS A 157 -11.00 6.74 2.67
N ALA A 158 -10.87 6.55 1.36
CA ALA A 158 -11.43 7.47 0.40
C ALA A 158 -12.95 7.54 0.59
N ARG A 159 -13.54 8.74 0.51
CA ARG A 159 -14.99 8.93 0.65
C ARG A 159 -15.78 8.21 -0.43
N ALA A 160 -15.17 8.07 -1.61
CA ALA A 160 -15.65 7.24 -2.70
C ALA A 160 -14.47 6.47 -3.30
N TYR A 161 -14.65 5.19 -3.64
CA TYR A 161 -13.65 4.40 -4.35
C TYR A 161 -13.77 4.57 -5.86
N VAL A 162 -14.90 5.11 -6.33
CA VAL A 162 -15.18 5.27 -7.74
C VAL A 162 -15.88 6.60 -8.05
N GLN A 163 -15.63 7.07 -9.26
CA GLN A 163 -16.40 8.10 -9.97
C GLN A 163 -16.61 7.62 -11.41
N PRO A 164 -17.44 8.28 -12.22
CA PRO A 164 -17.47 7.98 -13.65
C PRO A 164 -16.05 8.00 -14.23
N ARG A 165 -15.64 6.94 -14.90
CA ARG A 165 -14.30 6.77 -15.50
C ARG A 165 -13.12 6.68 -14.54
N LEU A 166 -13.33 6.55 -13.22
CA LEU A 166 -12.26 6.40 -12.23
C LEU A 166 -12.60 5.29 -11.23
N ALA A 167 -11.63 4.44 -10.96
CA ALA A 167 -11.63 3.53 -9.81
C ALA A 167 -10.31 3.66 -9.04
N LEU A 168 -10.38 3.68 -7.71
CA LEU A 168 -9.23 3.66 -6.80
C LEU A 168 -9.07 2.25 -6.25
N VAL A 169 -7.83 1.77 -6.12
CA VAL A 169 -7.48 0.45 -5.58
C VAL A 169 -6.32 0.56 -4.58
N GLY A 170 -6.25 -0.37 -3.64
CA GLY A 170 -5.20 -0.41 -2.62
C GLY A 170 -5.15 0.87 -1.77
N ASP A 171 -3.95 1.30 -1.40
CA ASP A 171 -3.75 2.45 -0.51
C ASP A 171 -4.29 3.78 -1.08
N ALA A 172 -4.54 3.88 -2.39
CA ALA A 172 -5.22 5.02 -2.98
C ALA A 172 -6.69 5.10 -2.52
N ALA A 173 -7.32 3.96 -2.29
CA ALA A 173 -8.69 3.85 -1.80
C ALA A 173 -8.77 3.74 -0.26
N HIS A 174 -7.86 3.00 0.35
CA HIS A 174 -7.84 2.76 1.80
C HIS A 174 -6.42 2.47 2.29
N THR A 175 -6.03 3.11 3.36
CA THR A 175 -4.79 2.83 4.09
C THR A 175 -5.18 2.26 5.44
N ILE A 176 -4.65 1.10 5.79
CA ILE A 176 -4.93 0.42 7.06
C ILE A 176 -3.66 0.32 7.91
N HIS A 177 -3.83 0.03 9.19
CA HIS A 177 -2.70 -0.27 10.07
C HIS A 177 -1.95 -1.51 9.56
N PRO A 178 -0.61 -1.53 9.54
CA PRO A 178 0.19 -2.64 9.00
C PRO A 178 0.19 -3.90 9.90
N LEU A 179 -0.82 -4.08 10.75
CA LEU A 179 -1.00 -5.30 11.53
C LEU A 179 -1.06 -6.51 10.59
N ALA A 180 -0.17 -7.46 10.83
CA ALA A 180 -0.04 -8.71 10.05
C ALA A 180 0.23 -8.51 8.53
N GLY A 181 0.69 -7.34 8.08
CA GLY A 181 1.06 -7.10 6.68
C GLY A 181 -0.09 -7.18 5.67
N GLN A 182 -1.33 -6.91 6.08
CA GLN A 182 -2.52 -7.13 5.25
C GLN A 182 -2.76 -6.07 4.17
N GLY A 183 -2.13 -4.88 4.25
CA GLY A 183 -2.39 -3.77 3.33
C GLY A 183 -2.25 -4.15 1.85
N VAL A 184 -1.14 -4.77 1.46
CA VAL A 184 -0.92 -5.19 0.07
C VAL A 184 -1.89 -6.28 -0.38
N ASN A 185 -2.28 -7.20 0.52
CA ASN A 185 -3.24 -8.26 0.22
C ASN A 185 -4.62 -7.70 -0.09
N LEU A 186 -5.08 -6.70 0.67
CA LEU A 186 -6.33 -5.99 0.38
C LEU A 186 -6.26 -5.28 -0.97
N GLY A 187 -5.14 -4.66 -1.31
CA GLY A 187 -4.92 -4.06 -2.62
C GLY A 187 -5.01 -5.07 -3.78
N PHE A 188 -4.46 -6.28 -3.61
CA PHE A 188 -4.62 -7.36 -4.60
C PHE A 188 -6.07 -7.84 -4.71
N LEU A 189 -6.79 -7.93 -3.59
CA LEU A 189 -8.22 -8.27 -3.60
C LEU A 189 -9.06 -7.17 -4.28
N ASP A 190 -8.69 -5.89 -4.11
CA ASP A 190 -9.31 -4.80 -4.85
C ASP A 190 -9.13 -4.98 -6.36
N CYS A 191 -7.90 -5.24 -6.80
CA CYS A 191 -7.60 -5.48 -8.22
C CYS A 191 -8.40 -6.66 -8.77
N ALA A 192 -8.42 -7.79 -8.06
CA ALA A 192 -9.16 -8.98 -8.46
C ALA A 192 -10.67 -8.70 -8.58
N SER A 193 -11.24 -8.03 -7.56
CA SER A 193 -12.66 -7.66 -7.55
C SER A 193 -13.02 -6.70 -8.68
N LEU A 194 -12.18 -5.69 -8.94
CA LEU A 194 -12.39 -4.74 -10.03
C LEU A 194 -12.36 -5.47 -11.39
N VAL A 195 -11.36 -6.32 -11.64
CA VAL A 195 -11.26 -7.12 -12.86
C VAL A 195 -12.50 -8.01 -13.04
N GLN A 196 -12.95 -8.68 -12.00
CA GLN A 196 -14.15 -9.53 -12.05
C GLN A 196 -15.40 -8.73 -12.41
N VAL A 197 -15.58 -7.54 -11.82
CA VAL A 197 -16.71 -6.65 -12.12
C VAL A 197 -16.66 -6.16 -13.57
N LEU A 198 -15.49 -5.72 -14.05
CA LEU A 198 -15.31 -5.23 -15.41
C LEU A 198 -15.49 -6.35 -16.45
N ALA A 199 -14.95 -7.54 -16.18
CA ALA A 199 -15.14 -8.70 -17.08
C ALA A 199 -16.62 -9.10 -17.18
N ALA A 200 -17.34 -9.16 -16.08
CA ALA A 200 -18.77 -9.46 -16.06
C ALA A 200 -19.61 -8.39 -16.78
N ALA A 201 -19.23 -7.12 -16.67
CA ALA A 201 -19.88 -6.02 -17.39
C ALA A 201 -19.59 -6.08 -18.89
N SER A 202 -18.34 -6.35 -19.27
CA SER A 202 -17.94 -6.53 -20.67
C SER A 202 -18.72 -7.65 -21.36
N ALA A 203 -18.86 -8.81 -20.70
CA ALA A 203 -19.62 -9.95 -21.21
C ALA A 203 -21.11 -9.62 -21.46
N LYS A 204 -21.64 -8.59 -20.80
CA LYS A 204 -23.02 -8.11 -20.95
C LYS A 204 -23.16 -6.91 -21.87
N GLY A 205 -22.06 -6.44 -22.47
CA GLY A 205 -22.05 -5.22 -23.29
C GLY A 205 -22.34 -3.93 -22.49
N GLU A 206 -22.11 -3.94 -21.17
CA GLU A 206 -22.32 -2.74 -20.32
C GLU A 206 -21.13 -1.77 -20.48
N GLU A 207 -21.38 -0.48 -20.25
CA GLU A 207 -20.33 0.54 -20.25
C GLU A 207 -19.42 0.37 -19.04
N LEU A 208 -18.17 -0.07 -19.25
CA LEU A 208 -17.21 -0.38 -18.20
C LEU A 208 -16.88 0.81 -17.30
N HIS A 209 -16.87 2.01 -17.88
CA HIS A 209 -16.56 3.27 -17.19
C HIS A 209 -17.76 3.88 -16.46
N GLY A 210 -18.97 3.32 -16.66
CA GLY A 210 -20.19 3.81 -16.07
C GLY A 210 -20.22 3.64 -14.55
N LEU A 211 -20.69 4.66 -13.84
CA LEU A 211 -20.76 4.64 -12.38
C LEU A 211 -21.57 3.44 -11.83
N ARG A 212 -22.60 2.99 -12.57
CA ARG A 212 -23.39 1.82 -12.20
C ARG A 212 -22.56 0.54 -12.12
N VAL A 213 -21.63 0.34 -13.06
CA VAL A 213 -20.72 -0.80 -13.08
C VAL A 213 -19.69 -0.65 -11.97
N LEU A 214 -19.01 0.49 -11.90
CA LEU A 214 -17.94 0.72 -10.92
C LEU A 214 -18.43 0.65 -9.48
N ARG A 215 -19.65 1.07 -9.18
CA ARG A 215 -20.26 0.93 -7.85
C ARG A 215 -20.46 -0.51 -7.38
N ARG A 216 -20.47 -1.51 -8.28
CA ARG A 216 -20.48 -2.93 -7.87
C ARG A 216 -19.18 -3.28 -7.17
N TYR A 217 -18.04 -2.84 -7.74
CA TYR A 217 -16.73 -2.96 -7.14
C TYR A 217 -16.67 -2.20 -5.79
N GLU A 218 -17.06 -0.92 -5.77
CA GLU A 218 -17.02 -0.11 -4.55
C GLU A 218 -17.81 -0.74 -3.40
N ARG A 219 -19.07 -1.16 -3.63
CA ARG A 219 -19.91 -1.78 -2.61
C ARG A 219 -19.28 -3.05 -2.06
N TRP A 220 -18.75 -3.90 -2.96
CA TRP A 220 -18.09 -5.13 -2.54
C TRP A 220 -16.87 -4.84 -1.67
N ARG A 221 -15.94 -4.03 -2.14
CA ARG A 221 -14.69 -3.80 -1.42
C ARG A 221 -14.87 -2.99 -0.15
N ARG A 222 -15.75 -1.99 -0.14
CA ARG A 222 -15.99 -1.20 1.08
C ARG A 222 -16.58 -2.03 2.21
N SER A 223 -17.46 -2.98 1.92
CA SER A 223 -18.01 -3.85 2.96
C SER A 223 -16.95 -4.77 3.58
N GLU A 224 -16.03 -5.30 2.77
CA GLU A 224 -14.96 -6.16 3.27
C GLU A 224 -13.84 -5.36 3.96
N ASN A 225 -13.46 -4.22 3.43
CA ASN A 225 -12.41 -3.38 4.01
C ASN A 225 -12.84 -2.66 5.30
N ALA A 226 -14.12 -2.59 5.61
CA ALA A 226 -14.63 -2.03 6.86
C ALA A 226 -14.54 -2.99 8.06
N VAL A 227 -14.24 -4.26 7.83
CA VAL A 227 -14.17 -5.32 8.86
C VAL A 227 -12.73 -5.55 9.34
N VAL A 228 -11.76 -4.96 8.67
CA VAL A 228 -10.32 -5.05 8.94
C VAL A 228 -9.84 -3.80 9.66
#